data_b205c78a87b1c251a160179d5c168942
#
_entry.id   b205c78a87b1c251a160179d5c168942
#
_cell.length_a   1.000
_cell.length_b   1.000
_cell.length_c   1.000
_cell.angle_alpha   90.00
_cell.angle_beta   90.00
_cell.angle_gamma   90.00
#
_symmetry.space_group_name_H-M   'P 1'
#
loop_
_entity.id
_entity.type
_entity.pdbx_description
1 polymer ?
#
loop_
_entity_poly.entity_id
_entity_poly.type
_entity_poly.pdbx_seq_one_letter_code
_entity_poly.pdbx_strand_id
1 'polypeptide(L)'
;MDGFKTSQLAVLLLKEALYTSQKGLLKMVLKTLTIGGSDTWGGGGIQTDLRTFENLNTFGLTVLTCIAVEEGDNFAIRALSVELVKEQLQTIEKNFQLDGVKIGLLATVEIVEVVIDFCRRHQGDFPIILDPVLAFKETQEQLAAEYIEKMKTLFPLVDLITPNRNEAQLLANSEPVETLEAMVDVTKKLADQIKVKMIVTGGGLIATDLYRDGMETRAFAGPLSEKKTNHGAGCSFSSAICSHLAQDFSLFESIDKSKKYVFEAIENGVIVGDAGNVWHPITQKSCGIKSSDK
;
A
#
# COMPACT_ATOMS: atom_id res chain seq x y z
N MET A 1 15.93 10.56 -58.67
CA MET A 1 15.93 11.02 -57.25
C MET A 1 14.86 10.34 -56.35
N ASP A 2 14.04 9.44 -56.88
CA ASP A 2 12.90 8.85 -56.11
C ASP A 2 13.21 7.54 -55.41
N GLY A 3 14.30 6.84 -55.76
CA GLY A 3 14.66 5.56 -55.14
C GLY A 3 15.21 5.65 -53.70
N PHE A 4 15.76 6.84 -53.31
CA PHE A 4 16.37 7.02 -52.00
C PHE A 4 15.31 7.35 -50.90
N LYS A 5 14.23 8.01 -51.28
CA LYS A 5 13.12 8.33 -50.36
C LYS A 5 12.28 7.11 -50.00
N THR A 6 12.10 6.20 -50.96
CA THR A 6 11.33 4.96 -50.77
C THR A 6 12.05 3.98 -49.82
N SER A 7 13.38 3.93 -49.85
CA SER A 7 14.16 3.06 -48.94
C SER A 7 14.17 3.57 -47.50
N GLN A 8 14.19 4.90 -47.28
CA GLN A 8 14.11 5.47 -45.92
C GLN A 8 12.74 5.29 -45.30
N LEU A 9 11.66 5.45 -46.07
CA LEU A 9 10.30 5.23 -45.59
C LEU A 9 10.06 3.75 -45.23
N ALA A 10 10.56 2.81 -46.05
CA ALA A 10 10.50 1.38 -45.77
C ALA A 10 11.28 0.98 -44.49
N VAL A 11 12.45 1.59 -44.26
CA VAL A 11 13.24 1.37 -43.05
C VAL A 11 12.53 1.94 -41.82
N LEU A 12 11.86 3.10 -41.95
CA LEU A 12 11.08 3.70 -40.87
C LEU A 12 9.88 2.83 -40.50
N LEU A 13 9.11 2.37 -41.50
CA LEU A 13 7.97 1.49 -41.33
C LEU A 13 8.38 0.11 -40.73
N LEU A 14 9.52 -0.42 -41.14
CA LEU A 14 10.08 -1.65 -40.54
C LEU A 14 10.51 -1.43 -39.10
N LYS A 15 11.10 -0.29 -38.75
CA LYS A 15 11.44 0.06 -37.36
C LYS A 15 10.19 0.25 -36.49
N GLU A 16 9.16 0.89 -37.00
CA GLU A 16 7.87 1.03 -36.29
C GLU A 16 7.18 -0.33 -36.13
N ALA A 17 7.17 -1.19 -37.17
CA ALA A 17 6.60 -2.52 -37.10
C ALA A 17 7.39 -3.43 -36.13
N LEU A 18 8.72 -3.35 -36.12
CA LEU A 18 9.59 -4.05 -35.16
C LEU A 18 9.39 -3.53 -33.73
N TYR A 19 9.27 -2.21 -33.55
CA TYR A 19 9.00 -1.61 -32.25
C TYR A 19 7.61 -1.99 -31.71
N THR A 20 6.60 -2.02 -32.59
CA THR A 20 5.23 -2.47 -32.23
C THR A 20 5.19 -3.99 -31.96
N SER A 21 5.94 -4.80 -32.73
CA SER A 21 6.09 -6.24 -32.50
C SER A 21 6.85 -6.54 -31.19
N GLN A 22 7.89 -5.77 -30.87
CA GLN A 22 8.59 -5.89 -29.59
C GLN A 22 7.72 -5.45 -28.41
N LYS A 23 6.89 -4.41 -28.55
CA LYS A 23 5.89 -4.04 -27.53
C LYS A 23 4.84 -5.14 -27.32
N GLY A 24 4.45 -5.85 -28.37
CA GLY A 24 3.52 -6.98 -28.26
C GLY A 24 4.12 -8.22 -27.59
N LEU A 25 5.46 -8.34 -27.53
CA LEU A 25 6.19 -9.40 -26.83
C LEU A 25 6.57 -9.02 -25.38
N LEU A 26 6.59 -7.71 -25.05
CA LEU A 26 6.82 -7.26 -23.70
C LEU A 26 5.51 -7.41 -22.90
N LYS A 27 5.55 -8.22 -21.86
CA LYS A 27 4.43 -8.38 -20.92
C LYS A 27 4.04 -7.00 -20.39
N MET A 28 2.83 -6.53 -20.70
CA MET A 28 2.27 -5.35 -20.05
C MET A 28 2.15 -5.65 -18.57
N VAL A 29 2.88 -4.92 -17.75
CA VAL A 29 2.82 -5.06 -16.29
C VAL A 29 1.91 -4.00 -15.71
N LEU A 30 1.07 -4.40 -14.75
CA LEU A 30 0.22 -3.48 -13.99
C LEU A 30 1.09 -2.60 -13.08
N LYS A 31 0.76 -1.32 -13.00
CA LYS A 31 1.51 -0.31 -12.27
C LYS A 31 0.75 0.12 -11.02
N THR A 32 1.32 -0.14 -9.88
CA THR A 32 0.80 0.29 -8.59
C THR A 32 1.68 1.39 -8.01
N LEU A 33 1.06 2.43 -7.47
CA LEU A 33 1.75 3.54 -6.83
C LEU A 33 1.65 3.42 -5.32
N THR A 34 2.76 3.58 -4.59
CA THR A 34 2.72 3.89 -3.16
C THR A 34 3.04 5.35 -2.92
N ILE A 35 2.20 6.03 -2.12
CA ILE A 35 2.42 7.38 -1.59
C ILE A 35 2.64 7.23 -0.10
N GLY A 36 3.88 7.43 0.39
CA GLY A 36 4.16 7.17 1.79
C GLY A 36 5.58 7.50 2.23
N GLY A 37 5.88 7.19 3.48
CA GLY A 37 7.19 7.40 4.08
C GLY A 37 8.19 6.28 3.78
N SER A 38 9.46 6.64 3.76
CA SER A 38 10.58 5.69 3.77
C SER A 38 10.92 5.28 5.19
N ASP A 39 10.91 3.99 5.46
CA ASP A 39 11.45 3.43 6.69
C ASP A 39 12.94 3.08 6.47
N THR A 40 13.83 3.80 7.12
CA THR A 40 15.29 3.59 6.98
C THR A 40 15.72 2.18 7.40
N TRP A 41 15.02 1.57 8.35
CA TRP A 41 15.27 0.17 8.75
C TRP A 41 14.67 -0.84 7.76
N GLY A 42 13.83 -0.39 6.85
CA GLY A 42 13.32 -1.18 5.74
C GLY A 42 12.23 -2.21 6.12
N GLY A 43 11.74 -2.18 7.36
CA GLY A 43 10.71 -3.13 7.82
C GLY A 43 9.29 -2.72 7.44
N GLY A 44 9.04 -1.41 7.26
CA GLY A 44 7.75 -0.82 6.91
C GLY A 44 7.80 0.11 5.71
N GLY A 45 6.85 1.01 5.60
CA GLY A 45 6.80 2.09 4.62
C GLY A 45 6.87 1.63 3.17
N ILE A 46 7.37 2.51 2.29
CA ILE A 46 7.47 2.25 0.85
C ILE A 46 8.33 1.03 0.51
N GLN A 47 9.30 0.66 1.35
CA GLN A 47 10.15 -0.51 1.13
C GLN A 47 9.33 -1.81 1.19
N THR A 48 8.43 -1.92 2.14
CA THR A 48 7.53 -3.06 2.27
C THR A 48 6.45 -3.04 1.20
N ASP A 49 5.93 -1.86 0.84
CA ASP A 49 4.96 -1.71 -0.24
C ASP A 49 5.55 -2.21 -1.57
N LEU A 50 6.76 -1.77 -1.92
CA LEU A 50 7.44 -2.18 -3.16
C LEU A 50 7.71 -3.68 -3.21
N ARG A 51 8.21 -4.28 -2.11
CA ARG A 51 8.41 -5.73 -2.03
C ARG A 51 7.10 -6.48 -2.24
N THR A 52 6.01 -5.98 -1.66
CA THR A 52 4.68 -6.58 -1.80
C THR A 52 4.18 -6.48 -3.24
N PHE A 53 4.30 -5.33 -3.89
CA PHE A 53 3.93 -5.11 -5.28
C PHE A 53 4.67 -6.05 -6.22
N GLU A 54 6.00 -6.12 -6.11
CA GLU A 54 6.85 -7.01 -6.92
C GLU A 54 6.47 -8.49 -6.72
N ASN A 55 6.31 -8.93 -5.47
CA ASN A 55 5.92 -10.31 -5.16
C ASN A 55 4.54 -10.68 -5.73
N LEU A 56 3.63 -9.72 -5.81
CA LEU A 56 2.29 -9.90 -6.35
C LEU A 56 2.19 -9.55 -7.84
N ASN A 57 3.32 -9.44 -8.55
CA ASN A 57 3.42 -9.21 -10.00
C ASN A 57 2.81 -7.88 -10.48
N THR A 58 2.86 -6.83 -9.67
CA THR A 58 2.65 -5.44 -10.09
C THR A 58 3.96 -4.66 -10.01
N PHE A 59 4.14 -3.67 -10.87
CA PHE A 59 5.32 -2.81 -10.87
C PHE A 59 5.11 -1.64 -9.94
N GLY A 60 5.91 -1.55 -8.88
CA GLY A 60 5.79 -0.51 -7.87
C GLY A 60 6.41 0.82 -8.30
N LEU A 61 5.60 1.88 -8.28
CA LEU A 61 6.01 3.28 -8.38
C LEU A 61 5.93 3.93 -7.01
N THR A 62 6.65 5.02 -6.78
CA THR A 62 6.71 5.68 -5.46
C THR A 62 6.56 7.18 -5.53
N VAL A 63 5.86 7.74 -4.53
CA VAL A 63 5.92 9.14 -4.11
C VAL A 63 6.30 9.16 -2.65
N LEU A 64 7.46 9.71 -2.36
CA LEU A 64 8.00 9.79 -1.01
C LEU A 64 7.45 11.04 -0.30
N THR A 65 6.92 10.87 0.90
CA THR A 65 6.35 11.95 1.73
C THR A 65 7.26 12.35 2.88
N CYS A 66 7.99 11.39 3.44
CA CYS A 66 8.88 11.58 4.58
C CYS A 66 9.91 10.46 4.68
N ILE A 67 10.86 10.63 5.56
CA ILE A 67 11.87 9.62 5.91
C ILE A 67 11.83 9.45 7.43
N ALA A 68 11.69 8.20 7.89
CA ALA A 68 11.90 7.84 9.29
C ALA A 68 13.40 7.66 9.52
N VAL A 69 13.94 8.39 10.50
CA VAL A 69 15.36 8.35 10.87
C VAL A 69 15.51 8.16 12.37
N GLU A 70 16.59 7.55 12.79
CA GLU A 70 16.93 7.46 14.21
C GLU A 70 17.53 8.77 14.71
N GLU A 71 17.07 9.27 15.85
CA GLU A 71 17.57 10.47 16.52
C GLU A 71 17.75 10.19 18.02
N GLY A 72 18.97 9.93 18.43
CA GLY A 72 19.25 9.40 19.77
C GLY A 72 18.65 8.00 19.93
N ASP A 73 17.82 7.83 20.97
CA ASP A 73 17.11 6.57 21.26
C ASP A 73 15.69 6.52 20.67
N ASN A 74 15.30 7.50 19.84
CA ASN A 74 13.96 7.63 19.29
C ASN A 74 13.98 7.72 17.76
N PHE A 75 12.85 7.38 17.13
CA PHE A 75 12.61 7.65 15.72
C PHE A 75 12.03 9.05 15.54
N ALA A 76 12.55 9.78 14.55
CA ALA A 76 12.02 11.05 14.08
C ALA A 76 11.52 10.95 12.65
N ILE A 77 10.41 11.59 12.35
CA ILE A 77 9.85 11.68 11.00
C ILE A 77 10.29 12.99 10.36
N ARG A 78 11.04 12.91 9.30
CA ARG A 78 11.49 14.06 8.49
C ARG A 78 10.61 14.17 7.25
N ALA A 79 9.64 15.07 7.28
CA ALA A 79 8.77 15.32 6.13
C ALA A 79 9.57 15.93 4.96
N LEU A 80 9.23 15.54 3.73
CA LEU A 80 9.69 16.23 2.54
C LEU A 80 8.92 17.55 2.35
N SER A 81 9.47 18.45 1.54
CA SER A 81 8.74 19.67 1.20
C SER A 81 7.49 19.34 0.35
N VAL A 82 6.46 20.13 0.52
CA VAL A 82 5.20 20.04 -0.24
C VAL A 82 5.45 20.10 -1.74
N GLU A 83 6.37 20.98 -2.16
CA GLU A 83 6.76 21.17 -3.55
C GLU A 83 7.34 19.89 -4.14
N LEU A 84 8.26 19.25 -3.40
CA LEU A 84 8.88 18.00 -3.86
C LEU A 84 7.87 16.86 -3.98
N VAL A 85 6.89 16.78 -3.08
CA VAL A 85 5.80 15.78 -3.18
C VAL A 85 4.94 16.06 -4.40
N LYS A 86 4.60 17.32 -4.69
CA LYS A 86 3.87 17.71 -5.90
C LYS A 86 4.64 17.37 -7.19
N GLU A 87 5.92 17.64 -7.24
CA GLU A 87 6.78 17.33 -8.39
C GLU A 87 6.85 15.82 -8.67
N GLN A 88 6.93 14.99 -7.63
CA GLN A 88 6.87 13.53 -7.76
C GLN A 88 5.52 13.09 -8.33
N LEU A 89 4.39 13.56 -7.79
CA LEU A 89 3.05 13.25 -8.30
C LEU A 89 2.90 13.67 -9.76
N GLN A 90 3.30 14.88 -10.13
CA GLN A 90 3.27 15.36 -11.52
C GLN A 90 4.12 14.49 -12.46
N THR A 91 5.26 13.98 -11.98
CA THR A 91 6.11 13.06 -12.74
C THR A 91 5.38 11.74 -13.01
N ILE A 92 4.66 11.21 -12.01
CA ILE A 92 3.85 9.99 -12.16
C ILE A 92 2.70 10.24 -13.13
N GLU A 93 1.88 11.25 -12.88
CA GLU A 93 0.70 11.59 -13.71
C GLU A 93 1.05 11.81 -15.18
N LYS A 94 2.19 12.44 -15.45
CA LYS A 94 2.66 12.71 -16.82
C LYS A 94 3.07 11.45 -17.59
N ASN A 95 3.63 10.45 -16.92
CA ASN A 95 4.36 9.37 -17.59
C ASN A 95 3.68 8.00 -17.49
N PHE A 96 2.73 7.81 -16.56
CA PHE A 96 2.18 6.49 -16.27
C PHE A 96 0.65 6.51 -16.19
N GLN A 97 0.04 5.46 -16.70
CA GLN A 97 -1.32 5.06 -16.34
C GLN A 97 -1.22 4.10 -15.18
N LEU A 98 -1.87 4.44 -14.08
CA LEU A 98 -1.88 3.62 -12.87
C LEU A 98 -3.01 2.60 -12.91
N ASP A 99 -2.79 1.46 -12.27
CA ASP A 99 -3.77 0.39 -12.11
C ASP A 99 -4.21 0.25 -10.64
N GLY A 100 -3.54 0.95 -9.71
CA GLY A 100 -3.91 1.02 -8.30
C GLY A 100 -2.98 1.93 -7.50
N VAL A 101 -3.49 2.48 -6.40
CA VAL A 101 -2.75 3.37 -5.50
C VAL A 101 -2.91 2.93 -4.05
N LYS A 102 -1.80 2.81 -3.32
CA LYS A 102 -1.78 2.68 -1.87
C LYS A 102 -1.25 3.97 -1.26
N ILE A 103 -1.96 4.50 -0.29
CA ILE A 103 -1.55 5.65 0.50
C ILE A 103 -1.19 5.17 1.90
N GLY A 104 -0.01 5.54 2.40
CA GLY A 104 0.45 5.28 3.76
C GLY A 104 0.69 6.57 4.53
N LEU A 105 1.83 6.66 5.23
CA LEU A 105 2.17 7.81 6.06
C LEU A 105 2.39 9.08 5.22
N LEU A 106 1.67 10.15 5.55
CA LEU A 106 1.77 11.46 4.86
C LEU A 106 2.53 12.53 5.65
N ALA A 107 2.78 12.30 6.92
CA ALA A 107 3.59 13.08 7.87
C ALA A 107 3.06 14.48 8.24
N THR A 108 2.52 15.29 7.33
CA THR A 108 2.03 16.66 7.64
C THR A 108 0.66 16.93 7.03
N VAL A 109 -0.06 17.91 7.58
CA VAL A 109 -1.37 18.37 7.11
C VAL A 109 -1.29 18.87 5.67
N GLU A 110 -0.22 19.59 5.33
CA GLU A 110 -0.02 20.15 4.00
C GLU A 110 0.20 19.05 2.92
N ILE A 111 0.91 17.98 3.28
CA ILE A 111 1.08 16.82 2.39
C ILE A 111 -0.26 16.09 2.23
N VAL A 112 -1.05 15.96 3.30
CA VAL A 112 -2.41 15.40 3.18
C VAL A 112 -3.25 16.21 2.18
N GLU A 113 -3.16 17.55 2.18
CA GLU A 113 -3.86 18.40 1.19
C GLU A 113 -3.44 18.10 -0.25
N VAL A 114 -2.15 17.94 -0.49
CA VAL A 114 -1.64 17.57 -1.83
C VAL A 114 -2.21 16.22 -2.28
N VAL A 115 -2.26 15.25 -1.39
CA VAL A 115 -2.79 13.91 -1.70
C VAL A 115 -4.31 13.93 -1.87
N ILE A 116 -5.05 14.78 -1.12
CA ILE A 116 -6.48 15.01 -1.33
C ILE A 116 -6.72 15.52 -2.77
N ASP A 117 -5.93 16.49 -3.23
CA ASP A 117 -6.09 17.04 -4.58
C ASP A 117 -5.75 15.98 -5.65
N PHE A 118 -4.76 15.13 -5.43
CA PHE A 118 -4.48 14.00 -6.29
C PHE A 118 -5.67 13.02 -6.34
N CYS A 119 -6.18 12.60 -5.19
CA CYS A 119 -7.32 11.66 -5.13
C CYS A 119 -8.58 12.22 -5.79
N ARG A 120 -8.87 13.52 -5.63
CA ARG A 120 -10.01 14.17 -6.31
C ARG A 120 -9.92 14.12 -7.83
N ARG A 121 -8.71 14.26 -8.38
CA ARG A 121 -8.52 14.21 -9.85
C ARG A 121 -8.67 12.80 -10.39
N HIS A 122 -8.40 11.79 -9.58
CA HIS A 122 -8.34 10.38 -10.00
C HIS A 122 -9.42 9.49 -9.37
N GLN A 123 -10.46 10.10 -8.78
CA GLN A 123 -11.53 9.32 -8.17
C GLN A 123 -12.28 8.49 -9.20
N GLY A 124 -12.22 7.16 -9.07
CA GLY A 124 -12.85 6.22 -9.99
C GLY A 124 -11.99 5.78 -11.17
N ASP A 125 -10.77 6.31 -11.35
CA ASP A 125 -9.86 5.89 -12.41
C ASP A 125 -9.22 4.51 -12.09
N PHE A 126 -8.92 4.26 -10.83
CA PHE A 126 -8.29 3.06 -10.30
C PHE A 126 -8.57 2.92 -8.80
N PRO A 127 -8.43 1.73 -8.19
CA PRO A 127 -8.62 1.56 -6.75
C PRO A 127 -7.57 2.33 -5.93
N ILE A 128 -8.04 3.05 -4.91
CA ILE A 128 -7.22 3.81 -3.95
C ILE A 128 -7.41 3.21 -2.56
N ILE A 129 -6.35 2.67 -1.99
CA ILE A 129 -6.34 2.06 -0.65
C ILE A 129 -5.56 2.95 0.31
N LEU A 130 -6.20 3.34 1.40
CA LEU A 130 -5.57 4.17 2.44
C LEU A 130 -5.28 3.33 3.69
N ASP A 131 -4.01 3.24 4.03
CA ASP A 131 -3.52 2.78 5.33
C ASP A 131 -3.36 4.03 6.22
N PRO A 132 -4.29 4.30 7.14
CA PRO A 132 -4.30 5.55 7.88
C PRO A 132 -3.31 5.50 9.05
N VAL A 133 -2.02 5.58 8.74
CA VAL A 133 -0.97 5.56 9.75
C VAL A 133 -1.09 6.78 10.65
N LEU A 134 -1.59 6.59 11.88
CA LEU A 134 -1.87 7.65 12.86
C LEU A 134 -0.97 7.60 14.09
N ALA A 135 -0.20 6.54 14.25
CA ALA A 135 0.74 6.39 15.35
C ALA A 135 1.95 5.58 14.87
N PHE A 136 3.10 5.95 15.36
CA PHE A 136 4.34 5.20 15.10
C PHE A 136 4.57 4.24 16.25
N LYS A 137 4.77 2.97 15.94
CA LYS A 137 5.09 1.95 16.97
C LYS A 137 6.39 2.27 17.69
N GLU A 138 7.29 2.95 16.99
CA GLU A 138 8.65 3.23 17.42
C GLU A 138 8.79 4.50 18.26
N THR A 139 7.88 5.50 18.13
CA THR A 139 8.04 6.80 18.80
C THR A 139 7.07 7.05 19.93
N GLN A 140 5.99 6.27 20.12
CA GLN A 140 4.87 6.54 21.02
C GLN A 140 4.22 7.93 20.80
N GLU A 141 4.67 8.70 19.83
CA GLU A 141 4.08 10.00 19.49
C GLU A 141 2.78 9.79 18.73
N GLN A 142 1.70 10.30 19.27
CA GLN A 142 0.44 10.45 18.54
C GLN A 142 0.55 11.66 17.63
N LEU A 143 0.20 11.49 16.37
CA LEU A 143 0.04 12.62 15.47
C LEU A 143 -1.02 13.59 16.02
N ALA A 144 -0.80 14.88 15.82
CA ALA A 144 -1.66 15.92 16.36
C ALA A 144 -3.12 15.72 15.93
N ALA A 145 -4.06 16.10 16.79
CA ALA A 145 -5.50 15.99 16.51
C ALA A 145 -5.89 16.64 15.16
N GLU A 146 -5.22 17.74 14.80
CA GLU A 146 -5.40 18.41 13.51
C GLU A 146 -5.07 17.50 12.31
N TYR A 147 -3.98 16.72 12.41
CA TYR A 147 -3.62 15.76 11.37
C TYR A 147 -4.68 14.67 11.22
N ILE A 148 -5.20 14.14 12.33
CA ILE A 148 -6.25 13.11 12.32
C ILE A 148 -7.51 13.64 11.65
N GLU A 149 -7.94 14.86 12.02
CA GLU A 149 -9.13 15.49 11.41
C GLU A 149 -8.91 15.78 9.92
N LYS A 150 -7.70 16.20 9.53
CA LYS A 150 -7.37 16.39 8.13
C LYS A 150 -7.36 15.07 7.35
N MET A 151 -6.79 14.02 7.93
CA MET A 151 -6.79 12.68 7.35
C MET A 151 -8.22 12.16 7.09
N LYS A 152 -9.17 12.42 7.98
CA LYS A 152 -10.58 12.05 7.78
C LYS A 152 -11.21 12.69 6.54
N THR A 153 -10.73 13.85 6.10
CA THR A 153 -11.23 14.48 4.87
C THR A 153 -10.77 13.76 3.59
N LEU A 154 -9.76 12.88 3.67
CA LEU A 154 -9.32 12.03 2.58
C LEU A 154 -10.20 10.78 2.41
N PHE A 155 -10.86 10.32 3.48
CA PHE A 155 -11.61 9.06 3.47
C PHE A 155 -12.69 8.96 2.39
N PRO A 156 -13.51 10.00 2.11
CA PRO A 156 -14.52 9.91 1.04
C PRO A 156 -13.95 9.82 -0.38
N LEU A 157 -12.65 9.99 -0.54
CA LEU A 157 -11.95 10.02 -1.83
C LEU A 157 -11.22 8.71 -2.14
N VAL A 158 -11.27 7.74 -1.22
CA VAL A 158 -10.60 6.44 -1.35
C VAL A 158 -11.63 5.29 -1.35
N ASP A 159 -11.25 4.14 -1.89
CA ASP A 159 -12.15 2.99 -2.03
C ASP A 159 -12.18 2.10 -0.78
N LEU A 160 -11.11 2.11 0.01
CA LEU A 160 -11.00 1.33 1.23
C LEU A 160 -9.99 1.97 2.18
N ILE A 161 -10.32 1.99 3.48
CA ILE A 161 -9.35 2.28 4.54
C ILE A 161 -9.04 1.00 5.33
N THR A 162 -7.79 0.88 5.82
CA THR A 162 -7.30 -0.34 6.48
C THR A 162 -6.75 -0.07 7.90
N PRO A 163 -7.48 0.63 8.79
CA PRO A 163 -6.97 0.95 10.11
C PRO A 163 -6.72 -0.33 10.94
N ASN A 164 -5.64 -0.33 11.71
CA ASN A 164 -5.48 -1.30 12.77
C ASN A 164 -6.34 -0.92 13.99
N ARG A 165 -6.40 -1.80 15.02
CA ARG A 165 -7.22 -1.58 16.22
C ARG A 165 -6.92 -0.26 16.93
N ASN A 166 -5.65 0.11 17.04
CA ASN A 166 -5.23 1.35 17.71
C ASN A 166 -5.63 2.58 16.88
N GLU A 167 -5.48 2.53 15.59
CA GLU A 167 -5.94 3.58 14.67
C GLU A 167 -7.45 3.71 14.68
N ALA A 168 -8.18 2.58 14.65
CA ALA A 168 -9.63 2.58 14.77
C ALA A 168 -10.10 3.19 16.09
N GLN A 169 -9.42 2.90 17.20
CA GLN A 169 -9.64 3.54 18.52
C GLN A 169 -9.45 5.06 18.46
N LEU A 170 -8.33 5.51 17.88
CA LEU A 170 -8.02 6.94 17.74
C LEU A 170 -9.05 7.66 16.86
N LEU A 171 -9.38 7.08 15.70
CA LEU A 171 -10.36 7.64 14.77
C LEU A 171 -11.76 7.74 15.37
N ALA A 172 -12.16 6.74 16.16
CA ALA A 172 -13.46 6.69 16.81
C ALA A 172 -13.52 7.48 18.13
N ASN A 173 -12.39 7.93 18.65
CA ASN A 173 -12.28 8.43 20.03
C ASN A 173 -12.99 7.47 21.00
N SER A 174 -12.48 6.25 21.13
CA SER A 174 -13.06 5.15 21.92
C SER A 174 -12.06 4.56 22.91
N GLU A 175 -12.54 3.72 23.81
CA GLU A 175 -11.71 2.92 24.71
C GLU A 175 -10.84 1.91 23.93
N PRO A 176 -9.81 1.34 24.57
CA PRO A 176 -8.92 0.36 23.97
C PRO A 176 -9.67 -0.86 23.36
N VAL A 177 -9.26 -1.26 22.17
CA VAL A 177 -9.87 -2.36 21.42
C VAL A 177 -9.06 -3.64 21.64
N GLU A 178 -9.42 -4.39 22.69
CA GLU A 178 -8.69 -5.61 23.08
C GLU A 178 -9.47 -6.91 22.81
N THR A 179 -10.78 -6.82 22.55
CA THR A 179 -11.62 -7.97 22.26
C THR A 179 -12.32 -7.83 20.90
N LEU A 180 -12.84 -8.95 20.38
CA LEU A 180 -13.62 -8.94 19.15
C LEU A 180 -14.91 -8.13 19.28
N GLU A 181 -15.54 -8.14 20.43
CA GLU A 181 -16.74 -7.36 20.73
C GLU A 181 -16.43 -5.87 20.67
N ALA A 182 -15.37 -5.42 21.35
CA ALA A 182 -14.91 -4.02 21.29
C ALA A 182 -14.55 -3.61 19.85
N MET A 183 -13.97 -4.53 19.07
CA MET A 183 -13.64 -4.28 17.67
C MET A 183 -14.90 -4.16 16.80
N VAL A 184 -15.95 -4.94 17.05
CA VAL A 184 -17.25 -4.79 16.38
C VAL A 184 -17.87 -3.43 16.70
N ASP A 185 -17.84 -3.02 17.98
CA ASP A 185 -18.44 -1.76 18.41
C ASP A 185 -17.70 -0.53 17.86
N VAL A 186 -16.36 -0.53 17.87
CA VAL A 186 -15.58 0.56 17.28
C VAL A 186 -15.77 0.64 15.77
N THR A 187 -15.84 -0.51 15.08
CA THR A 187 -16.08 -0.57 13.63
C THR A 187 -17.47 -0.02 13.27
N LYS A 188 -18.50 -0.31 14.05
CA LYS A 188 -19.84 0.28 13.88
C LYS A 188 -19.78 1.79 14.10
N LYS A 189 -19.20 2.24 15.21
CA LYS A 189 -19.08 3.67 15.55
C LYS A 189 -18.38 4.44 14.44
N LEU A 190 -17.29 3.89 13.86
CA LEU A 190 -16.61 4.49 12.72
C LEU A 190 -17.48 4.55 11.49
N ALA A 191 -18.19 3.47 11.13
CA ALA A 191 -19.05 3.45 9.95
C ALA A 191 -20.22 4.46 10.04
N ASP A 192 -20.69 4.74 11.24
CA ASP A 192 -21.73 5.76 11.47
C ASP A 192 -21.18 7.19 11.29
N GLN A 193 -19.90 7.39 11.60
CA GLN A 193 -19.21 8.68 11.50
C GLN A 193 -18.62 8.93 10.12
N ILE A 194 -18.15 7.88 9.45
CA ILE A 194 -17.32 7.94 8.24
C ILE A 194 -17.93 7.03 7.17
N LYS A 195 -18.42 7.63 6.08
CA LYS A 195 -19.03 6.91 4.97
C LYS A 195 -17.97 6.43 3.97
N VAL A 196 -17.18 5.43 4.37
CA VAL A 196 -16.16 4.78 3.52
C VAL A 196 -16.12 3.29 3.84
N LYS A 197 -15.79 2.47 2.85
CA LYS A 197 -15.49 1.06 3.10
C LYS A 197 -14.25 0.95 3.98
N MET A 198 -14.32 0.11 5.00
CA MET A 198 -13.19 -0.09 5.90
C MET A 198 -12.96 -1.55 6.23
N ILE A 199 -11.72 -1.89 6.52
CA ILE A 199 -11.37 -3.14 7.16
C ILE A 199 -10.50 -2.86 8.37
N VAL A 200 -11.03 -3.07 9.57
CA VAL A 200 -10.29 -2.94 10.81
C VAL A 200 -9.52 -4.24 11.04
N THR A 201 -8.18 -4.14 11.12
CA THR A 201 -7.34 -5.32 11.31
C THR A 201 -7.18 -5.67 12.78
N GLY A 202 -7.41 -6.95 13.14
CA GLY A 202 -7.28 -7.44 14.50
C GLY A 202 -5.85 -7.69 14.95
N GLY A 203 -4.94 -7.85 14.01
CA GLY A 203 -3.52 -8.08 14.26
C GLY A 203 -3.24 -9.34 15.07
N GLY A 204 -2.11 -9.32 15.83
CA GLY A 204 -1.67 -10.46 16.62
C GLY A 204 -2.48 -10.71 17.91
N LEU A 205 -3.46 -9.90 18.25
CA LEU A 205 -4.32 -10.12 19.42
C LEU A 205 -5.67 -10.74 19.04
N ILE A 206 -6.26 -10.29 17.93
CA ILE A 206 -7.54 -10.78 17.44
C ILE A 206 -7.31 -11.31 16.02
N ALA A 207 -7.34 -12.62 15.81
CA ALA A 207 -7.07 -13.24 14.51
C ALA A 207 -8.11 -12.95 13.43
N THR A 208 -9.02 -12.02 13.68
CA THR A 208 -10.14 -11.66 12.81
C THR A 208 -10.04 -10.21 12.40
N ASP A 209 -10.16 -9.94 11.10
CA ASP A 209 -10.33 -8.59 10.58
C ASP A 209 -11.80 -8.35 10.26
N LEU A 210 -12.30 -7.14 10.49
CA LEU A 210 -13.69 -6.78 10.28
C LEU A 210 -13.85 -5.76 9.15
N TYR A 211 -14.42 -6.21 8.05
CA TYR A 211 -14.87 -5.33 6.98
C TYR A 211 -16.23 -4.72 7.31
N ARG A 212 -16.41 -3.44 6.92
CA ARG A 212 -17.66 -2.73 7.00
C ARG A 212 -17.87 -1.76 5.84
N ASP A 213 -19.08 -1.79 5.28
CA ASP A 213 -19.59 -0.81 4.32
C ASP A 213 -21.04 -0.51 4.66
N GLY A 214 -21.34 0.65 5.23
CA GLY A 214 -22.67 0.96 5.74
C GLY A 214 -23.21 -0.09 6.72
N MET A 215 -24.24 -0.83 6.33
CA MET A 215 -24.83 -1.90 7.15
C MET A 215 -24.19 -3.28 6.93
N GLU A 216 -23.45 -3.46 5.84
CA GLU A 216 -22.76 -4.72 5.55
C GLU A 216 -21.56 -4.90 6.50
N THR A 217 -21.47 -6.04 7.14
CA THR A 217 -20.32 -6.43 7.98
C THR A 217 -19.89 -7.83 7.59
N ARG A 218 -18.56 -8.01 7.41
CA ARG A 218 -17.99 -9.32 7.14
C ARG A 218 -16.73 -9.53 7.96
N ALA A 219 -16.63 -10.69 8.58
CA ALA A 219 -15.45 -11.10 9.33
C ALA A 219 -14.53 -11.97 8.47
N PHE A 220 -13.24 -11.71 8.55
CA PHE A 220 -12.17 -12.47 7.92
C PHE A 220 -11.32 -13.10 9.03
N ALA A 221 -11.69 -14.29 9.48
CA ALA A 221 -10.91 -15.02 10.46
C ALA A 221 -9.63 -15.61 9.84
N GLY A 222 -8.61 -15.80 10.65
CA GLY A 222 -7.35 -16.41 10.23
C GLY A 222 -6.62 -17.02 11.43
N PRO A 223 -5.50 -17.73 11.19
CA PRO A 223 -4.66 -18.19 12.28
C PRO A 223 -3.93 -17.03 12.96
N LEU A 224 -3.65 -17.17 14.25
CA LEU A 224 -2.69 -16.33 14.96
C LEU A 224 -1.29 -16.88 14.75
N SER A 225 -0.32 -15.98 14.53
CA SER A 225 1.09 -16.33 14.59
C SER A 225 1.63 -16.08 15.99
N GLU A 226 2.46 -17.00 16.47
CA GLU A 226 3.22 -16.85 17.73
C GLU A 226 4.51 -16.03 17.52
N LYS A 227 4.84 -15.71 16.25
CA LYS A 227 6.05 -14.98 15.90
C LYS A 227 5.91 -13.48 16.14
N LYS A 228 7.01 -12.88 16.57
CA LYS A 228 7.13 -11.43 16.79
C LYS A 228 7.69 -10.69 15.57
N THR A 229 7.50 -11.23 14.36
CA THR A 229 8.02 -10.71 13.10
C THR A 229 6.92 -9.99 12.34
N ASN A 230 6.26 -9.03 12.98
CA ASN A 230 5.07 -8.35 12.46
C ASN A 230 5.29 -6.89 12.03
N HIS A 231 6.52 -6.37 12.11
CA HIS A 231 6.83 -5.04 11.60
C HIS A 231 6.66 -5.02 10.08
N GLY A 232 5.87 -4.08 9.55
CA GLY A 232 5.50 -3.99 8.15
C GLY A 232 4.24 -4.80 7.74
N ALA A 233 3.61 -5.56 8.66
CA ALA A 233 2.42 -6.36 8.33
C ALA A 233 1.24 -5.50 7.82
N GLY A 234 0.98 -4.32 8.40
CA GLY A 234 -0.06 -3.38 7.96
C GLY A 234 0.21 -2.87 6.55
N CYS A 235 1.43 -2.38 6.30
CA CYS A 235 1.86 -1.93 4.96
C CYS A 235 1.74 -3.07 3.93
N SER A 236 2.17 -4.29 4.27
CA SER A 236 2.01 -5.47 3.41
C SER A 236 0.55 -5.76 3.10
N PHE A 237 -0.35 -5.65 4.08
CA PHE A 237 -1.77 -5.94 3.91
C PHE A 237 -2.43 -4.96 2.95
N SER A 238 -2.29 -3.66 3.18
CA SER A 238 -2.87 -2.60 2.34
C SER A 238 -2.31 -2.63 0.92
N SER A 239 -1.00 -2.87 0.77
CA SER A 239 -0.34 -2.98 -0.54
C SER A 239 -0.75 -4.25 -1.29
N ALA A 240 -0.94 -5.37 -0.59
CA ALA A 240 -1.43 -6.60 -1.20
C ALA A 240 -2.88 -6.46 -1.69
N ILE A 241 -3.76 -5.80 -0.93
CA ILE A 241 -5.12 -5.48 -1.38
C ILE A 241 -5.06 -4.62 -2.65
N CYS A 242 -4.23 -3.57 -2.66
CA CYS A 242 -4.04 -2.71 -3.83
C CYS A 242 -3.60 -3.51 -5.07
N SER A 243 -2.59 -4.39 -4.92
CA SER A 243 -2.11 -5.24 -6.02
C SER A 243 -3.18 -6.21 -6.53
N HIS A 244 -3.97 -6.82 -5.65
CA HIS A 244 -5.03 -7.74 -6.06
C HIS A 244 -6.17 -7.03 -6.76
N LEU A 245 -6.58 -5.85 -6.26
CA LEU A 245 -7.61 -5.04 -6.94
C LEU A 245 -7.13 -4.56 -8.32
N ALA A 246 -5.86 -4.15 -8.45
CA ALA A 246 -5.26 -3.81 -9.73
C ALA A 246 -5.24 -4.99 -10.73
N GLN A 247 -5.33 -6.22 -10.24
CA GLN A 247 -5.43 -7.46 -11.03
C GLN A 247 -6.88 -7.90 -11.25
N ASP A 248 -7.87 -7.04 -11.04
CA ASP A 248 -9.30 -7.28 -11.20
C ASP A 248 -9.91 -8.36 -10.26
N PHE A 249 -9.23 -8.72 -9.16
CA PHE A 249 -9.87 -9.52 -8.12
C PHE A 249 -10.96 -8.69 -7.42
N SER A 250 -12.04 -9.36 -7.02
CA SER A 250 -13.06 -8.71 -6.19
C SER A 250 -12.49 -8.25 -4.84
N LEU A 251 -13.12 -7.26 -4.21
CA LEU A 251 -12.67 -6.72 -2.92
C LEU A 251 -12.51 -7.82 -1.86
N PHE A 252 -13.46 -8.73 -1.75
CA PHE A 252 -13.41 -9.79 -0.73
C PHE A 252 -12.35 -10.85 -1.03
N GLU A 253 -12.14 -11.19 -2.29
CA GLU A 253 -11.02 -12.06 -2.70
C GLU A 253 -9.67 -11.39 -2.44
N SER A 254 -9.56 -10.09 -2.72
CA SER A 254 -8.36 -9.29 -2.44
C SER A 254 -8.03 -9.28 -0.95
N ILE A 255 -9.01 -9.07 -0.08
CA ILE A 255 -8.84 -9.12 1.37
C ILE A 255 -8.40 -10.52 1.84
N ASP A 256 -9.08 -11.58 1.41
CA ASP A 256 -8.75 -12.96 1.81
C ASP A 256 -7.35 -13.38 1.37
N LYS A 257 -6.99 -13.09 0.12
CA LYS A 257 -5.65 -13.35 -0.42
C LYS A 257 -4.57 -12.55 0.33
N SER A 258 -4.84 -11.28 0.62
CA SER A 258 -3.90 -10.40 1.32
C SER A 258 -3.69 -10.85 2.76
N LYS A 259 -4.75 -11.32 3.44
CA LYS A 259 -4.63 -11.87 4.79
C LYS A 259 -3.72 -13.11 4.83
N LYS A 260 -3.89 -14.03 3.89
CA LYS A 260 -3.02 -15.22 3.75
C LYS A 260 -1.57 -14.83 3.44
N TYR A 261 -1.38 -13.89 2.51
CA TYR A 261 -0.06 -13.38 2.13
C TYR A 261 0.68 -12.77 3.34
N VAL A 262 0.01 -11.95 4.14
CA VAL A 262 0.61 -11.34 5.33
C VAL A 262 0.90 -12.37 6.41
N PHE A 263 0.02 -13.34 6.62
CA PHE A 263 0.29 -14.44 7.56
C PHE A 263 1.56 -15.21 7.17
N GLU A 264 1.70 -15.57 5.89
CA GLU A 264 2.91 -16.23 5.37
C GLU A 264 4.15 -15.34 5.54
N ALA A 265 4.02 -14.03 5.33
CA ALA A 265 5.12 -13.08 5.50
C ALA A 265 5.56 -12.95 6.97
N ILE A 266 4.64 -13.05 7.93
CA ILE A 266 4.94 -13.11 9.37
C ILE A 266 5.63 -14.44 9.71
N GLU A 267 5.09 -15.57 9.21
CA GLU A 267 5.66 -16.90 9.45
C GLU A 267 7.07 -17.08 8.89
N ASN A 268 7.40 -16.41 7.79
CA ASN A 268 8.73 -16.38 7.20
C ASN A 268 9.58 -15.20 7.69
N GLY A 269 9.06 -14.40 8.62
CA GLY A 269 9.69 -13.17 9.08
C GLY A 269 11.10 -13.37 9.64
N VAL A 270 11.87 -12.28 9.56
CA VAL A 270 13.30 -12.24 9.95
C VAL A 270 13.55 -11.17 11.01
N ILE A 271 14.57 -11.38 11.82
CA ILE A 271 15.07 -10.36 12.74
C ILE A 271 16.18 -9.60 12.06
N VAL A 272 16.03 -8.28 11.97
CA VAL A 272 17.05 -7.37 11.45
C VAL A 272 17.27 -6.30 12.52
N GLY A 273 18.50 -6.19 13.04
CA GLY A 273 18.74 -5.46 14.28
C GLY A 273 17.92 -6.07 15.42
N ASP A 274 17.18 -5.24 16.16
CA ASP A 274 16.30 -5.67 17.26
C ASP A 274 14.83 -5.84 16.82
N ALA A 275 14.53 -5.58 15.54
CA ALA A 275 13.17 -5.62 15.00
C ALA A 275 12.86 -6.94 14.29
N GLY A 276 11.71 -7.51 14.60
CA GLY A 276 11.13 -8.65 13.89
C GLY A 276 10.26 -8.16 12.71
N ASN A 277 10.75 -8.34 11.49
CA ASN A 277 10.15 -7.82 10.27
C ASN A 277 9.46 -8.93 9.48
N VAL A 278 8.38 -8.59 8.78
CA VAL A 278 7.80 -9.47 7.76
C VAL A 278 8.83 -9.76 6.66
N TRP A 279 8.80 -10.99 6.15
CA TRP A 279 9.66 -11.38 5.04
C TRP A 279 8.86 -12.06 3.95
N HIS A 280 8.95 -11.50 2.76
CA HIS A 280 8.28 -12.04 1.58
C HIS A 280 9.32 -12.76 0.71
N PRO A 281 9.54 -14.07 0.90
CA PRO A 281 10.45 -14.81 0.06
C PRO A 281 9.92 -14.77 -1.38
N ILE A 282 10.80 -14.44 -2.31
CA ILE A 282 10.48 -14.52 -3.74
C ILE A 282 10.14 -16.00 -4.01
N THR A 283 8.88 -16.29 -4.25
CA THR A 283 8.50 -17.59 -4.78
C THR A 283 9.15 -17.70 -6.15
N GLN A 284 10.19 -18.52 -6.26
CA GLN A 284 10.78 -18.90 -7.55
C GLN A 284 9.68 -19.62 -8.35
N LYS A 285 8.81 -18.88 -9.01
CA LYS A 285 8.08 -19.38 -10.16
C LYS A 285 9.13 -19.58 -11.24
N SER A 286 9.75 -20.77 -11.22
CA SER A 286 10.47 -21.40 -12.33
C SER A 286 11.06 -20.41 -13.36
N CYS A 287 12.19 -19.81 -13.03
CA CYS A 287 13.19 -19.60 -14.06
C CYS A 287 13.60 -21.01 -14.52
N GLY A 288 13.18 -21.41 -15.71
CA GLY A 288 13.42 -22.76 -16.28
C GLY A 288 14.89 -23.01 -16.63
N ILE A 289 15.78 -22.72 -15.68
CA ILE A 289 17.17 -23.16 -15.74
C ILE A 289 17.20 -24.54 -15.07
N LYS A 290 17.03 -25.59 -15.90
CA LYS A 290 17.40 -26.93 -15.50
C LYS A 290 18.86 -26.86 -15.06
N SER A 291 19.11 -27.16 -13.77
CA SER A 291 20.46 -27.52 -13.33
C SER A 291 20.90 -28.69 -14.21
N SER A 292 21.83 -28.45 -15.13
CA SER A 292 22.56 -29.54 -15.75
C SER A 292 23.42 -30.19 -14.66
N ASP A 293 22.97 -31.35 -14.22
CA ASP A 293 23.80 -32.26 -13.43
C ASP A 293 25.16 -32.46 -14.13
N LYS A 294 26.22 -32.13 -13.43
CA LYS A 294 27.55 -32.73 -13.59
C LYS A 294 28.14 -32.98 -12.21
#